data_07987850daae503065d4614aaf20c8c3
#
_entry.id   07987850daae503065d4614aaf20c8c3
#
_cell.length_a   1.000
_cell.length_b   1.000
_cell.length_c   1.000
_cell.angle_alpha   90.00
_cell.angle_beta   90.00
_cell.angle_gamma   90.00
#
_symmetry.space_group_name_H-M   'P 1'
#
loop_
_entity.id
_entity.type
_entity.pdbx_description
1 polymer ?
#
loop_
_entity_poly.entity_id
_entity_poly.type
_entity_poly.pdbx_seq_one_letter_code
_entity_poly.pdbx_strand_id
1 'polypeptide(L)' 'EQYKNKGYMTEAMQSILAYAFDTMNLNRIEACIYKDNTPSLKLIKHFNFTFEGNLRAHYLIGEEYSDSMLFSLLKEEWEL' A
#
# COMPACT_ATOMS: atom_id res chain seq x y z
N GLU A 1 19.93 11.19 1.19
CA GLU A 1 18.76 11.72 0.47
C GLU A 1 17.66 10.69 0.39
N GLN A 2 18.03 9.48 0.02
CA GLN A 2 17.01 8.44 -0.15
C GLN A 2 16.34 8.08 1.17
N TYR A 3 17.09 8.09 2.25
CA TYR A 3 16.50 7.78 3.54
C TYR A 3 15.58 8.90 3.99
N LYS A 4 15.83 10.13 3.59
CA LYS A 4 14.90 11.22 3.84
C LYS A 4 13.59 10.99 3.09
N ASN A 5 13.71 10.55 1.84
CA ASN A 5 12.51 10.24 1.06
C ASN A 5 11.72 9.12 1.71
N LYS A 6 12.40 8.12 2.26
CA LYS A 6 11.72 7.04 2.97
C LYS A 6 10.99 7.57 4.18
N GLY A 7 11.62 8.49 4.91
CA GLY A 7 10.97 9.10 6.06
C GLY A 7 9.72 9.85 5.66
N TYR A 8 9.79 10.62 4.59
CA TYR A 8 8.64 11.34 4.09
C TYR A 8 7.52 10.41 3.67
N MET A 9 7.87 9.33 2.98
CA MET A 9 6.86 8.40 2.51
C MET A 9 6.17 7.72 3.69
N THR A 10 6.93 7.37 4.71
CA THR A 10 6.37 6.74 5.89
C THR A 10 5.43 7.70 6.62
N GLU A 11 5.87 8.96 6.79
CA GLU A 11 5.05 9.95 7.45
C GLU A 11 3.79 10.26 6.65
N ALA A 12 3.92 10.34 5.32
CA ALA A 12 2.78 10.62 4.46
C ALA A 12 1.76 9.49 4.55
N MET A 13 2.24 8.25 4.50
CA MET A 13 1.35 7.10 4.61
C MET A 13 0.69 7.05 5.98
N GLN A 14 1.44 7.35 7.04
CA GLN A 14 0.90 7.40 8.39
C GLN A 14 -0.27 8.39 8.45
N SER A 15 -0.07 9.58 7.88
CA SER A 15 -1.10 10.61 7.87
C SER A 15 -2.31 10.19 7.05
N ILE A 16 -2.08 9.58 5.90
CA ILE A 16 -3.15 9.13 5.03
C ILE A 16 -3.98 8.06 5.72
N LEU A 17 -3.32 7.09 6.34
CA LEU A 17 -4.03 6.00 7.02
C LEU A 17 -4.80 6.53 8.22
N ALA A 18 -4.20 7.43 8.99
CA ALA A 18 -4.88 8.03 10.13
C ALA A 18 -6.13 8.78 9.68
N TYR A 19 -5.99 9.58 8.61
CA TYR A 19 -7.12 10.33 8.09
C TYR A 19 -8.22 9.39 7.61
N ALA A 20 -7.85 8.35 6.88
CA ALA A 20 -8.82 7.43 6.31
C ALA A 20 -9.57 6.66 7.39
N PHE A 21 -8.86 6.14 8.37
CA PHE A 21 -9.49 5.32 9.39
C PHE A 21 -10.13 6.15 10.50
N ASP A 22 -9.47 7.21 10.93
CA ASP A 22 -9.92 7.96 12.10
C ASP A 22 -10.87 9.09 11.76
N THR A 23 -10.66 9.74 10.61
CA THR A 23 -11.50 10.88 10.22
C THR A 23 -12.61 10.46 9.27
N MET A 24 -12.26 9.70 8.23
CA MET A 24 -13.25 9.24 7.26
C MET A 24 -13.97 7.99 7.71
N ASN A 25 -13.48 7.35 8.75
CA ASN A 25 -14.09 6.16 9.34
C ASN A 25 -14.23 5.01 8.33
N LEU A 26 -13.23 4.86 7.47
CA LEU A 26 -13.23 3.76 6.53
C LEU A 26 -12.93 2.46 7.27
N ASN A 27 -13.49 1.36 6.78
CA ASN A 27 -13.28 0.06 7.38
C ASN A 27 -12.10 -0.68 6.76
N ARG A 28 -11.74 -0.34 5.53
CA ARG A 28 -10.77 -1.10 4.76
C ARG A 28 -10.06 -0.19 3.77
N ILE A 29 -8.75 -0.38 3.64
CA ILE A 29 -7.95 0.31 2.63
C ILE A 29 -7.23 -0.74 1.81
N GLU A 30 -7.24 -0.59 0.50
CA GLU A 30 -6.56 -1.51 -0.40
C GLU A 30 -5.44 -0.79 -1.12
N ALA A 31 -4.39 -1.55 -1.44
CA ALA A 31 -3.27 -1.04 -2.21
C ALA A 31 -2.88 -2.07 -3.26
N CYS A 32 -2.80 -1.63 -4.50
CA CYS A 32 -2.34 -2.47 -5.60
C CYS A 32 -0.91 -2.08 -5.92
N ILE A 33 0.02 -3.01 -5.76
CA ILE A 33 1.44 -2.73 -5.90
C ILE A 33 1.99 -3.53 -7.08
N TYR A 34 2.67 -2.84 -7.98
CA TYR A 34 3.38 -3.48 -9.06
C TYR A 34 4.53 -4.32 -8.45
N LYS A 35 4.69 -5.55 -8.94
CA LYS A 35 5.58 -6.52 -8.30
C LYS A 35 7.03 -6.05 -8.21
N ASP A 36 7.46 -5.19 -9.13
CA ASP A 36 8.84 -4.71 -9.13
C ASP A 36 9.03 -3.43 -8.32
N ASN A 37 7.97 -2.92 -7.72
CA ASN A 37 8.04 -1.69 -6.95
C ASN A 37 8.46 -1.99 -5.51
N THR A 38 9.74 -2.28 -5.33
CA THR A 38 10.29 -2.67 -4.04
C THR A 38 10.07 -1.64 -2.94
N PRO A 39 10.28 -0.33 -3.19
CA PRO A 39 10.03 0.65 -2.13
C PRO A 39 8.60 0.63 -1.61
N SER A 40 7.62 0.49 -2.52
CA SER A 40 6.22 0.42 -2.11
C SER A 40 5.94 -0.84 -1.33
N LEU A 41 6.53 -1.96 -1.72
CA LEU A 41 6.34 -3.22 -1.00
C LEU A 41 6.89 -3.12 0.42
N LYS A 42 8.03 -2.46 0.60
CA LYS A 42 8.59 -2.26 1.93
C LYS A 42 7.69 -1.39 2.78
N LEU A 43 7.12 -0.35 2.19
CA LEU A 43 6.22 0.55 2.90
C LEU A 43 4.96 -0.19 3.35
N ILE A 44 4.40 -0.99 2.46
CA ILE A 44 3.20 -1.78 2.76
C ILE A 44 3.48 -2.76 3.90
N LYS A 45 4.66 -3.39 3.89
CA LYS A 45 5.03 -4.30 4.97
C LYS A 45 5.24 -3.56 6.29
N HIS A 46 5.78 -2.36 6.21
CA HIS A 46 5.99 -1.56 7.42
C HIS A 46 4.68 -1.27 8.14
N PHE A 47 3.60 -1.09 7.39
CA PHE A 47 2.29 -0.81 7.98
C PHE A 47 1.44 -2.07 8.15
N ASN A 48 2.04 -3.25 7.97
CA ASN A 48 1.40 -4.53 8.25
C ASN A 48 0.16 -4.80 7.39
N PHE A 49 0.19 -4.35 6.15
CA PHE A 49 -0.86 -4.72 5.21
C PHE A 49 -0.82 -6.23 4.96
N THR A 50 -1.98 -6.80 4.73
CA THR A 50 -2.11 -8.23 4.45
C THR A 50 -2.17 -8.46 2.95
N PHE A 51 -1.40 -9.43 2.45
CA PHE A 51 -1.45 -9.81 1.04
C PHE A 51 -2.75 -10.54 0.76
N GLU A 52 -3.53 -10.03 -0.21
CA GLU A 52 -4.81 -10.63 -0.55
C GLU A 52 -4.73 -11.53 -1.77
N GLY A 53 -3.88 -11.19 -2.73
CA GLY A 53 -3.78 -12.00 -3.92
C GLY A 53 -3.09 -11.30 -5.06
N ASN A 54 -2.91 -12.05 -6.14
CA ASN A 54 -2.25 -11.57 -7.34
C ASN A 54 -3.32 -11.25 -8.39
N LEU A 55 -3.27 -10.04 -8.92
CA LEU A 55 -4.19 -9.59 -9.98
C LEU A 55 -3.50 -9.77 -11.32
N ARG A 56 -3.92 -10.77 -12.05
CA ARG A 56 -3.27 -11.11 -13.32
C ARG A 56 -3.60 -10.09 -14.39
N ALA A 57 -2.59 -9.72 -15.18
CA ALA A 57 -2.74 -8.83 -16.32
C ALA A 57 -3.50 -7.55 -15.94
N HIS A 58 -3.09 -6.94 -14.84
CA HIS A 58 -3.80 -5.80 -14.26
C HIS A 58 -3.34 -4.47 -14.83
N TYR A 59 -2.04 -4.34 -15.08
CA TYR A 59 -1.48 -3.10 -15.63
C TYR A 59 -1.01 -3.31 -17.05
N LEU A 60 -1.21 -2.29 -17.86
CA LEU A 60 -0.62 -2.26 -19.20
C LEU A 60 0.63 -1.39 -19.13
N ILE A 61 1.78 -2.00 -19.38
CA ILE A 61 3.05 -1.29 -19.38
C ILE A 61 3.64 -1.44 -20.78
N GLY A 62 3.68 -0.32 -21.53
CA GLY A 62 4.04 -0.40 -22.93
C GLY A 62 2.99 -1.20 -23.67
N GLU A 63 3.39 -2.33 -24.23
CA GLU A 63 2.49 -3.20 -24.96
C GLU A 63 2.23 -4.53 -24.27
N GLU A 64 2.68 -4.65 -23.01
CA GLU A 64 2.53 -5.89 -22.28
C GLU A 64 1.76 -5.66 -20.98
N TYR A 65 0.94 -6.63 -20.63
CA TYR A 65 0.22 -6.59 -19.36
C TYR A 65 1.08 -7.18 -18.26
N SER A 66 0.98 -6.61 -17.10
CA SER A 66 1.71 -7.07 -15.94
C SER A 66 0.78 -7.26 -14.77
N ASP A 67 1.18 -8.14 -13.86
CA ASP A 67 0.37 -8.43 -12.68
C ASP A 67 0.61 -7.39 -11.59
N SER A 68 -0.37 -7.28 -10.69
CA SER A 68 -0.24 -6.47 -9.49
C SER A 68 -0.49 -7.35 -8.28
N MET A 69 0.03 -6.91 -7.14
CA MET A 69 -0.27 -7.57 -5.88
C MET A 69 -1.25 -6.70 -5.10
N LEU A 70 -2.32 -7.33 -4.63
CA LEU A 70 -3.34 -6.63 -3.84
C LEU A 70 -3.08 -6.85 -2.37
N PHE A 71 -3.00 -5.75 -1.63
CA PHE A 71 -2.84 -5.77 -0.18
C PHE A 71 -3.97 -4.98 0.44
N SER A 72 -4.25 -5.26 1.69
CA SER A 72 -5.28 -4.54 2.41
C SER A 72 -4.90 -4.32 3.86
N LEU A 73 -5.50 -3.30 4.46
CA LEU A 73 -5.38 -3.02 5.88
C LEU A 73 -6.78 -2.71 6.39
N LEU A 74 -7.18 -3.42 7.42
CA LEU A 74 -8.49 -3.21 8.02
C LEU A 74 -8.38 -2.22 9.17
N LYS A 75 -9.48 -1.51 9.44
CA LYS A 75 -9.49 -0.53 10.52
C LYS A 75 -9.12 -1.16 11.86
N GLU A 76 -9.65 -2.36 12.12
CA GLU A 76 -9.35 -3.02 13.39
C GLU A 76 -7.87 -3.37 13.50
N GLU A 77 -7.21 -3.62 12.39
CA GLU A 77 -5.77 -3.89 12.39
C GLU A 77 -4.97 -2.62 12.63
N TRP A 78 -5.48 -1.50 12.11
CA TRP A 78 -4.85 -0.21 12.30
C TRP A 78 -4.89 0.22 13.77
N GLU A 79 -5.97 -0.14 14.46
CA GLU A 79 -6.18 0.28 15.83
C GLU A 79 -5.45 -0.58 16.87
N LEU A 80 -4.76 -1.62 16.43
CA LEU A 80 -4.00 -2.47 17.35
C LEU A 80 -2.70 -1.79 17.85
#